data_dadb93ac96f80e6151041c92c0534342
#
_entry.id   dadb93ac96f80e6151041c92c0534342
#
_cell.length_a   1.000
_cell.length_b   1.000
_cell.length_c   1.000
_cell.angle_alpha   90.00
_cell.angle_beta   90.00
_cell.angle_gamma   90.00
#
_symmetry.space_group_name_H-M   'P 1'
#
loop_
_entity.id
_entity.type
_entity.pdbx_description
1 polymer ?
#
loop_
_entity_poly.entity_id
_entity_poly.type
_entity_poly.pdbx_seq_one_letter_code
_entity_poly.pdbx_strand_id
1 'polypeptide(L)'
;MYVIRDVQRSDLTALQKLARELDTVNLPDDERELLRIIDWSARSFDGRIRNPFEREYLFVLEEPRSERVVGASLVIAQHGTRDAPHIFFDVYEKEHYSASVDRHFRHRVLSIGYNFDGPTEIGGLIVDPGYRGGAEKPGKQLSYVRFLYIAMHPGRFRDRVLVELLPKLEEDRRSPLWEALGRKFTGLSYQEADRLSRQNKEFIQQLFPPGEIYVTLFTQKIQDAIGEIGPETAGAKQMLTRIGFRYDERIDPFDGGPHYSAATKDVEPIRRYRRARLGEEDLPAGADPAPGEIEVRLVGVERPQGRNRFRAVRTLCGFRDAEVRLPTAARDALGARPGDRLHTIPFE
;
A
#
# COMPACT_ATOMS: atom_id res chain seq x y z
N MET A 1 6.91 -2.78 -22.08
CA MET A 1 5.69 -3.06 -21.29
C MET A 1 6.09 -3.88 -20.07
N TYR A 2 5.95 -3.35 -18.87
CA TYR A 2 6.20 -4.08 -17.62
C TYR A 2 5.12 -5.12 -17.37
N VAL A 3 5.49 -6.22 -16.69
CA VAL A 3 4.57 -7.23 -16.21
C VAL A 3 4.54 -7.21 -14.68
N ILE A 4 3.36 -7.13 -14.11
CA ILE A 4 3.17 -7.30 -12.66
C ILE A 4 2.68 -8.72 -12.44
N ARG A 5 3.24 -9.41 -11.46
CA ARG A 5 2.86 -10.77 -11.10
C ARG A 5 2.93 -11.03 -9.60
N ASP A 6 2.37 -12.14 -9.19
CA ASP A 6 2.57 -12.66 -7.84
C ASP A 6 4.04 -13.02 -7.61
N VAL A 7 4.50 -12.80 -6.38
CA VAL A 7 5.88 -13.07 -5.96
C VAL A 7 6.21 -14.55 -5.99
N GLN A 8 7.47 -14.87 -6.32
CA GLN A 8 8.02 -16.22 -6.30
C GLN A 8 9.25 -16.28 -5.37
N ARG A 9 9.61 -17.47 -4.87
CA ARG A 9 10.83 -17.62 -4.05
C ARG A 9 12.11 -17.21 -4.78
N SER A 10 12.13 -17.36 -6.10
CA SER A 10 13.25 -16.92 -6.95
C SER A 10 13.48 -15.39 -6.92
N ASP A 11 12.50 -14.61 -6.47
CA ASP A 11 12.58 -13.15 -6.42
C ASP A 11 13.32 -12.63 -5.17
N LEU A 12 13.68 -13.52 -4.23
CA LEU A 12 14.28 -13.15 -2.94
C LEU A 12 15.45 -12.18 -3.08
N THR A 13 16.42 -12.50 -3.92
CA THR A 13 17.63 -11.66 -4.11
C THR A 13 17.29 -10.25 -4.61
N ALA A 14 16.32 -10.16 -5.53
CA ALA A 14 15.88 -8.87 -6.06
C ALA A 14 15.10 -8.08 -4.99
N LEU A 15 14.26 -8.76 -4.21
CA LEU A 15 13.52 -8.14 -3.09
C LEU A 15 14.46 -7.68 -1.98
N GLN A 16 15.51 -8.43 -1.64
CA GLN A 16 16.52 -7.98 -0.68
C GLN A 16 17.20 -6.68 -1.15
N LYS A 17 17.54 -6.58 -2.45
CA LYS A 17 18.08 -5.34 -2.99
C LYS A 17 17.11 -4.17 -2.82
N LEU A 18 15.84 -4.36 -3.14
CA LEU A 18 14.80 -3.33 -2.99
C LEU A 18 14.55 -2.99 -1.52
N ALA A 19 14.58 -3.98 -0.64
CA ALA A 19 14.36 -3.79 0.80
C ALA A 19 15.41 -2.86 1.43
N ARG A 20 16.67 -2.93 1.01
CA ARG A 20 17.75 -2.01 1.47
C ARG A 20 17.47 -0.55 1.17
N GLU A 21 16.70 -0.26 0.12
CA GLU A 21 16.29 1.10 -0.24
C GLU A 21 15.11 1.61 0.60
N LEU A 22 14.24 0.71 1.04
CA LEU A 22 13.00 1.04 1.76
C LEU A 22 13.09 0.76 3.26
N ASP A 23 13.55 -0.45 3.64
CA ASP A 23 13.67 -0.98 5.00
C ASP A 23 12.52 -0.58 5.93
N THR A 24 11.35 -1.09 5.63
CA THR A 24 10.12 -0.88 6.43
C THR A 24 9.59 -2.21 6.94
N VAL A 25 8.60 -2.14 7.84
CA VAL A 25 7.87 -3.32 8.35
C VAL A 25 7.33 -4.18 7.21
N ASN A 26 6.82 -3.55 6.15
CA ASN A 26 6.19 -4.23 5.01
C ASN A 26 7.20 -4.82 4.01
N LEU A 27 8.45 -4.36 4.01
CA LEU A 27 9.55 -4.91 3.20
C LEU A 27 10.88 -4.75 3.95
N PRO A 28 11.16 -5.61 4.93
CA PRO A 28 12.36 -5.52 5.77
C PRO A 28 13.62 -6.00 5.06
N ASP A 29 14.79 -5.41 5.38
CA ASP A 29 16.10 -5.94 4.95
C ASP A 29 16.55 -7.09 5.88
N ASP A 30 15.73 -8.15 5.93
CA ASP A 30 16.01 -9.40 6.64
C ASP A 30 15.57 -10.57 5.78
N GLU A 31 16.49 -11.47 5.45
CA GLU A 31 16.26 -12.58 4.54
C GLU A 31 15.16 -13.54 5.05
N ARG A 32 15.15 -13.82 6.34
CA ARG A 32 14.20 -14.77 6.96
C ARG A 32 12.78 -14.19 6.92
N GLU A 33 12.67 -12.91 7.26
CA GLU A 33 11.39 -12.21 7.21
C GLU A 33 10.88 -12.05 5.78
N LEU A 34 11.76 -11.72 4.81
CA LEU A 34 11.38 -11.68 3.39
C LEU A 34 10.91 -13.04 2.89
N LEU A 35 11.60 -14.12 3.23
CA LEU A 35 11.16 -15.48 2.88
C LEU A 35 9.80 -15.80 3.50
N ARG A 36 9.57 -15.39 4.75
CA ARG A 36 8.26 -15.56 5.41
C ARG A 36 7.16 -14.82 4.65
N ILE A 37 7.39 -13.57 4.28
CA ILE A 37 6.43 -12.75 3.50
C ILE A 37 6.16 -13.38 2.13
N ILE A 38 7.19 -13.83 1.42
CA ILE A 38 7.08 -14.50 0.12
C ILE A 38 6.23 -15.77 0.24
N ASP A 39 6.55 -16.64 1.19
CA ASP A 39 5.83 -17.89 1.39
C ASP A 39 4.39 -17.67 1.84
N TRP A 40 4.16 -16.67 2.69
CA TRP A 40 2.81 -16.31 3.12
C TRP A 40 1.98 -15.78 1.96
N SER A 41 2.57 -14.90 1.14
CA SER A 41 1.94 -14.40 -0.07
C SER A 41 1.62 -15.52 -1.08
N ALA A 42 2.56 -16.42 -1.35
CA ALA A 42 2.31 -17.56 -2.24
C ALA A 42 1.14 -18.42 -1.74
N ARG A 43 1.07 -18.70 -0.44
CA ARG A 43 -0.06 -19.44 0.17
C ARG A 43 -1.37 -18.67 0.11
N SER A 44 -1.31 -17.34 0.19
CA SER A 44 -2.48 -16.45 0.06
C SER A 44 -3.06 -16.49 -1.36
N PHE A 45 -2.21 -16.38 -2.37
CA PHE A 45 -2.60 -16.53 -3.80
C PHE A 45 -3.15 -17.95 -4.05
N ASP A 46 -2.54 -18.97 -3.46
CA ASP A 46 -2.98 -20.37 -3.55
C ASP A 46 -4.31 -20.67 -2.84
N GLY A 47 -4.82 -19.72 -2.05
CA GLY A 47 -6.01 -19.94 -1.23
C GLY A 47 -5.81 -20.89 -0.05
N ARG A 48 -4.55 -21.23 0.27
CA ARG A 48 -4.21 -22.15 1.38
C ARG A 48 -4.36 -21.51 2.76
N ILE A 49 -4.40 -20.18 2.84
CA ILE A 49 -4.75 -19.44 4.06
C ILE A 49 -6.29 -19.49 4.18
N ARG A 50 -6.80 -20.16 5.21
CA ARG A 50 -8.24 -20.42 5.36
C ARG A 50 -9.03 -19.14 5.58
N ASN A 51 -8.59 -18.31 6.54
CA ASN A 51 -9.20 -17.02 6.81
C ASN A 51 -8.75 -16.00 5.75
N PRO A 52 -9.64 -15.43 4.93
CA PRO A 52 -9.25 -14.47 3.89
C PRO A 52 -8.62 -13.19 4.46
N PHE A 53 -8.96 -12.80 5.68
CA PHE A 53 -8.45 -11.60 6.33
C PHE A 53 -7.02 -11.75 6.89
N GLU A 54 -6.49 -12.97 6.96
CA GLU A 54 -5.09 -13.23 7.31
C GLU A 54 -4.16 -13.25 6.08
N ARG A 55 -4.69 -13.00 4.89
CA ARG A 55 -3.94 -13.07 3.63
C ARG A 55 -3.16 -11.80 3.36
N GLU A 56 -1.98 -11.99 2.78
CA GLU A 56 -1.11 -10.93 2.29
C GLU A 56 -0.74 -11.23 0.84
N TYR A 57 -0.73 -10.21 -0.01
CA TYR A 57 -0.49 -10.37 -1.44
C TYR A 57 0.65 -9.46 -1.88
N LEU A 58 1.83 -10.05 -2.07
CA LEU A 58 3.01 -9.35 -2.56
C LEU A 58 3.09 -9.48 -4.08
N PHE A 59 3.06 -8.35 -4.76
CA PHE A 59 3.22 -8.22 -6.19
C PHE A 59 4.63 -7.75 -6.52
N VAL A 60 5.18 -8.23 -7.61
CA VAL A 60 6.45 -7.78 -8.16
C VAL A 60 6.27 -7.24 -9.57
N LEU A 61 7.07 -6.23 -9.90
CA LEU A 61 7.13 -5.62 -11.22
C LEU A 61 8.37 -6.13 -11.96
N GLU A 62 8.15 -6.77 -13.08
CA GLU A 62 9.18 -7.37 -13.92
C GLU A 62 9.47 -6.50 -15.15
N GLU A 63 10.74 -6.21 -15.37
CA GLU A 63 11.20 -5.49 -16.57
C GLU A 63 11.23 -6.43 -17.77
N PRO A 64 10.61 -6.06 -18.91
CA PRO A 64 10.31 -7.01 -19.99
C PRO A 64 11.52 -7.54 -20.75
N ARG A 65 12.65 -6.81 -20.74
CA ARG A 65 13.83 -7.21 -21.51
C ARG A 65 14.74 -8.16 -20.76
N SER A 66 14.83 -8.01 -19.46
CA SER A 66 15.77 -8.73 -18.61
C SER A 66 15.10 -9.70 -17.64
N GLU A 67 13.76 -9.71 -17.60
CA GLU A 67 12.96 -10.45 -16.62
C GLU A 67 13.35 -10.16 -15.16
N ARG A 68 13.99 -9.00 -14.93
CA ARG A 68 14.41 -8.59 -13.59
C ARG A 68 13.26 -7.95 -12.82
N VAL A 69 13.12 -8.33 -11.57
CA VAL A 69 12.23 -7.63 -10.63
C VAL A 69 12.83 -6.26 -10.29
N VAL A 70 12.09 -5.21 -10.61
CA VAL A 70 12.48 -3.80 -10.45
C VAL A 70 11.58 -3.03 -9.50
N GLY A 71 10.62 -3.69 -8.89
CA GLY A 71 9.75 -3.08 -7.90
C GLY A 71 8.82 -4.09 -7.24
N ALA A 72 8.22 -3.67 -6.14
CA ALA A 72 7.27 -4.47 -5.37
C ALA A 72 6.16 -3.62 -4.77
N SER A 73 5.04 -4.24 -4.43
CA SER A 73 3.97 -3.66 -3.62
C SER A 73 3.16 -4.73 -2.90
N LEU A 74 2.64 -4.41 -1.73
CA LEU A 74 1.95 -5.34 -0.84
C LEU A 74 0.50 -4.88 -0.58
N VAL A 75 -0.39 -5.87 -0.42
CA VAL A 75 -1.72 -5.71 0.16
C VAL A 75 -1.83 -6.67 1.34
N ILE A 76 -2.16 -6.14 2.51
CA ILE A 76 -2.55 -6.89 3.70
C ILE A 76 -4.08 -6.85 3.78
N ALA A 77 -4.70 -8.01 3.74
CA ALA A 77 -6.17 -8.11 3.67
C ALA A 77 -6.87 -7.45 4.86
N GLN A 78 -6.26 -7.52 6.03
CA GLN A 78 -6.69 -6.83 7.24
C GLN A 78 -5.48 -6.42 8.07
N HIS A 79 -5.35 -5.14 8.37
CA HIS A 79 -4.35 -4.63 9.29
C HIS A 79 -4.89 -4.69 10.72
N GLY A 80 -4.09 -5.28 11.61
CA GLY A 80 -4.48 -5.50 12.99
C GLY A 80 -5.28 -6.79 13.19
N THR A 81 -4.79 -7.59 14.11
CA THR A 81 -5.41 -8.81 14.59
C THR A 81 -5.50 -8.78 16.12
N ARG A 82 -6.14 -9.82 16.73
CA ARG A 82 -6.23 -9.91 18.19
C ARG A 82 -4.84 -9.97 18.85
N ASP A 83 -3.89 -10.65 18.21
CA ASP A 83 -2.54 -10.87 18.75
C ASP A 83 -1.54 -9.78 18.32
N ALA A 84 -1.82 -9.08 17.23
CA ALA A 84 -1.01 -7.99 16.70
C ALA A 84 -1.90 -6.82 16.24
N PRO A 85 -2.40 -5.99 17.15
CA PRO A 85 -3.30 -4.90 16.80
C PRO A 85 -2.63 -3.85 15.91
N HIS A 86 -3.43 -3.21 15.07
CA HIS A 86 -3.06 -1.94 14.46
C HIS A 86 -3.11 -0.86 15.54
N ILE A 87 -1.97 -0.22 15.78
CA ILE A 87 -1.80 0.81 16.81
C ILE A 87 -1.59 2.15 16.11
N PHE A 88 -2.28 3.18 16.56
CA PHE A 88 -2.20 4.52 15.99
C PHE A 88 -2.43 5.56 17.10
N PHE A 89 -2.09 6.82 16.81
CA PHE A 89 -2.61 7.95 17.56
C PHE A 89 -3.75 8.60 16.78
N ASP A 90 -4.92 8.74 17.40
CA ASP A 90 -5.94 9.70 16.96
C ASP A 90 -5.41 11.12 17.20
N VAL A 91 -5.58 12.00 16.22
CA VAL A 91 -5.17 13.41 16.27
C VAL A 91 -6.41 14.28 16.24
N TYR A 92 -6.64 15.05 17.27
CA TYR A 92 -7.79 15.95 17.35
C TYR A 92 -7.48 17.24 18.09
N GLU A 93 -8.37 18.23 17.98
CA GLU A 93 -8.25 19.50 18.67
C GLU A 93 -9.12 19.53 19.92
N LYS A 94 -8.60 20.15 20.99
CA LYS A 94 -9.29 20.38 22.25
C LYS A 94 -9.27 21.86 22.58
N GLU A 95 -10.44 22.42 22.88
CA GLU A 95 -10.60 23.81 23.21
C GLU A 95 -10.77 23.99 24.71
N HIS A 96 -10.10 25.00 25.28
CA HIS A 96 -10.17 25.38 26.66
C HIS A 96 -10.40 26.88 26.76
N TYR A 97 -11.31 27.27 27.61
CA TYR A 97 -11.58 28.66 27.94
C TYR A 97 -11.52 28.88 29.45
N SER A 98 -10.91 29.97 29.89
CA SER A 98 -10.87 30.39 31.26
C SER A 98 -11.41 31.81 31.37
N ALA A 99 -12.53 31.98 32.10
CA ALA A 99 -13.14 33.29 32.36
C ALA A 99 -12.28 34.19 33.27
N SER A 100 -11.48 33.60 34.16
CA SER A 100 -10.67 34.36 35.13
C SER A 100 -9.50 35.08 34.46
N VAL A 101 -8.97 34.58 33.37
CA VAL A 101 -7.88 35.19 32.61
C VAL A 101 -8.31 35.63 31.23
N ASP A 102 -9.60 35.44 30.91
CA ASP A 102 -10.22 35.74 29.61
C ASP A 102 -9.37 35.24 28.43
N ARG A 103 -9.06 33.96 28.48
CA ARG A 103 -8.21 33.30 27.46
C ARG A 103 -8.88 32.06 26.92
N HIS A 104 -8.81 31.93 25.60
CA HIS A 104 -9.23 30.76 24.85
C HIS A 104 -8.00 30.13 24.16
N PHE A 105 -7.82 28.83 24.36
CA PHE A 105 -6.73 28.07 23.74
C PHE A 105 -7.30 26.86 23.01
N ARG A 106 -6.65 26.53 21.91
CA ARG A 106 -6.89 25.33 21.13
C ARG A 106 -5.61 24.51 21.09
N HIS A 107 -5.70 23.28 21.53
CA HIS A 107 -4.57 22.36 21.61
C HIS A 107 -4.81 21.14 20.73
N ARG A 108 -3.82 20.79 19.89
CA ARG A 108 -3.78 19.51 19.22
C ARG A 108 -3.36 18.44 20.24
N VAL A 109 -4.07 17.30 20.22
CA VAL A 109 -3.94 16.22 21.20
C VAL A 109 -3.78 14.90 20.46
N LEU A 110 -2.92 14.02 20.99
CA LEU A 110 -2.76 12.63 20.57
C LEU A 110 -3.41 11.71 21.60
N SER A 111 -4.16 10.72 21.14
CA SER A 111 -4.72 9.65 21.97
C SER A 111 -4.45 8.30 21.34
N ILE A 112 -3.84 7.38 22.07
CA ILE A 112 -3.50 6.06 21.54
C ILE A 112 -4.76 5.23 21.30
N GLY A 113 -4.84 4.63 20.12
CA GLY A 113 -5.94 3.77 19.71
C GLY A 113 -5.45 2.41 19.16
N TYR A 114 -6.37 1.44 19.18
CA TYR A 114 -6.09 0.06 18.76
C TYR A 114 -7.22 -0.47 17.89
N ASN A 115 -6.88 -1.07 16.73
CA ASN A 115 -7.80 -1.85 15.92
C ASN A 115 -7.37 -3.32 15.90
N PHE A 116 -8.32 -4.22 16.20
CA PHE A 116 -8.12 -5.67 16.18
C PHE A 116 -8.69 -6.32 14.91
N ASP A 117 -9.50 -5.58 14.16
CA ASP A 117 -10.15 -5.95 12.92
C ASP A 117 -10.14 -4.78 11.92
N GLY A 118 -8.99 -4.14 11.82
CA GLY A 118 -8.79 -2.89 11.09
C GLY A 118 -8.97 -3.01 9.57
N PRO A 119 -8.68 -1.94 8.83
CA PRO A 119 -8.90 -1.87 7.39
C PRO A 119 -7.95 -2.79 6.61
N THR A 120 -8.21 -2.97 5.32
CA THR A 120 -7.20 -3.46 4.37
C THR A 120 -6.07 -2.45 4.27
N GLU A 121 -4.83 -2.90 4.39
CA GLU A 121 -3.66 -2.02 4.24
C GLU A 121 -3.00 -2.22 2.87
N ILE A 122 -2.57 -1.12 2.27
CA ILE A 122 -1.71 -1.10 1.09
C ILE A 122 -0.36 -0.50 1.46
N GLY A 123 0.71 -1.31 1.34
CA GLY A 123 2.06 -0.93 1.76
C GLY A 123 3.15 -1.44 0.82
N GLY A 124 4.40 -1.40 1.28
CA GLY A 124 5.56 -1.99 0.62
C GLY A 124 5.79 -1.54 -0.83
N LEU A 125 5.31 -0.33 -1.21
CA LEU A 125 5.44 0.18 -2.57
C LEU A 125 6.85 0.72 -2.79
N ILE A 126 7.61 0.01 -3.61
CA ILE A 126 8.95 0.44 -4.00
C ILE A 126 9.21 0.16 -5.49
N VAL A 127 9.99 1.04 -6.11
CA VAL A 127 10.56 0.88 -7.45
C VAL A 127 12.03 1.22 -7.39
N ASP A 128 12.88 0.39 -7.98
CA ASP A 128 14.32 0.63 -8.12
C ASP A 128 14.54 2.04 -8.70
N PRO A 129 15.39 2.88 -8.08
CA PRO A 129 15.60 4.27 -8.50
C PRO A 129 15.88 4.44 -9.99
N GLY A 130 16.59 3.50 -10.60
CA GLY A 130 16.90 3.52 -12.04
C GLY A 130 15.69 3.40 -12.97
N TYR A 131 14.52 3.03 -12.43
CA TYR A 131 13.27 2.84 -13.19
C TYR A 131 12.18 3.86 -12.83
N ARG A 132 12.47 4.79 -11.91
CA ARG A 132 11.50 5.83 -11.51
C ARG A 132 11.35 6.89 -12.62
N GLY A 133 10.18 7.53 -12.68
CA GLY A 133 9.94 8.70 -13.54
C GLY A 133 9.75 8.42 -15.04
N GLY A 134 9.83 7.16 -15.49
CA GLY A 134 9.62 6.80 -16.89
C GLY A 134 8.18 6.97 -17.39
N ALA A 135 7.99 7.13 -18.71
CA ALA A 135 6.68 7.27 -19.36
C ALA A 135 5.71 6.11 -19.08
N GLU A 136 6.23 4.93 -18.82
CA GLU A 136 5.46 3.73 -18.43
C GLU A 136 4.87 3.84 -17.02
N LYS A 137 5.34 4.78 -16.18
CA LYS A 137 4.86 5.02 -14.79
C LYS A 137 4.85 3.75 -13.92
N PRO A 138 5.99 3.05 -13.73
CA PRO A 138 6.06 1.78 -13.02
C PRO A 138 5.51 1.83 -11.58
N GLY A 139 5.82 2.90 -10.84
CA GLY A 139 5.27 3.10 -9.48
C GLY A 139 3.75 3.19 -9.46
N LYS A 140 3.13 3.87 -10.45
CA LYS A 140 1.69 3.92 -10.58
C LYS A 140 1.11 2.54 -10.93
N GLN A 141 1.76 1.76 -11.80
CA GLN A 141 1.33 0.41 -12.13
C GLN A 141 1.30 -0.48 -10.88
N LEU A 142 2.38 -0.49 -10.08
CA LEU A 142 2.45 -1.21 -8.81
C LEU A 142 1.46 -0.70 -7.76
N SER A 143 1.19 0.59 -7.74
CA SER A 143 0.16 1.12 -6.85
C SER A 143 -1.22 0.63 -7.26
N TYR A 144 -1.55 0.69 -8.54
CA TYR A 144 -2.88 0.39 -9.07
C TYR A 144 -3.19 -1.11 -9.10
N VAL A 145 -2.20 -2.00 -9.23
CA VAL A 145 -2.44 -3.45 -9.19
C VAL A 145 -3.12 -3.90 -7.91
N ARG A 146 -2.83 -3.24 -6.79
CA ARG A 146 -3.47 -3.51 -5.50
C ARG A 146 -4.97 -3.27 -5.58
N PHE A 147 -5.41 -2.15 -6.16
CA PHE A 147 -6.83 -1.84 -6.36
C PHE A 147 -7.50 -2.76 -7.37
N LEU A 148 -6.78 -3.16 -8.43
CA LEU A 148 -7.27 -4.18 -9.35
C LEU A 148 -7.56 -5.49 -8.62
N TYR A 149 -6.62 -5.96 -7.80
CA TYR A 149 -6.75 -7.22 -7.08
C TYR A 149 -7.85 -7.16 -6.00
N ILE A 150 -7.99 -6.04 -5.30
CA ILE A 150 -9.09 -5.80 -4.36
C ILE A 150 -10.44 -5.85 -5.09
N ALA A 151 -10.56 -5.19 -6.25
CA ALA A 151 -11.79 -5.19 -7.06
C ALA A 151 -12.16 -6.58 -7.61
N MET A 152 -11.15 -7.41 -7.92
CA MET A 152 -11.35 -8.80 -8.35
C MET A 152 -11.94 -9.68 -7.24
N HIS A 153 -11.62 -9.38 -5.99
CA HIS A 153 -11.90 -10.24 -4.84
C HIS A 153 -12.50 -9.48 -3.64
N PRO A 154 -13.63 -8.78 -3.79
CA PRO A 154 -14.17 -7.89 -2.75
C PRO A 154 -14.43 -8.61 -1.41
N GLY A 155 -14.75 -9.92 -1.43
CA GLY A 155 -14.97 -10.70 -0.22
C GLY A 155 -13.69 -11.13 0.55
N ARG A 156 -12.50 -10.78 0.04
CA ARG A 156 -11.22 -11.08 0.70
C ARG A 156 -10.65 -9.87 1.46
N PHE A 157 -11.25 -8.72 1.33
CA PHE A 157 -10.73 -7.44 1.84
C PHE A 157 -11.80 -6.72 2.65
N ARG A 158 -11.36 -5.78 3.48
CA ARG A 158 -12.24 -4.95 4.29
C ARG A 158 -12.91 -3.86 3.45
N ASP A 159 -13.95 -3.28 3.99
CA ASP A 159 -14.72 -2.18 3.37
C ASP A 159 -14.01 -0.82 3.38
N ARG A 160 -12.82 -0.76 4.00
CA ARG A 160 -11.95 0.40 4.06
C ARG A 160 -10.51 0.01 3.70
N VAL A 161 -9.84 0.87 2.96
CA VAL A 161 -8.41 0.71 2.60
C VAL A 161 -7.62 1.82 3.27
N LEU A 162 -6.53 1.42 3.93
CA LEU A 162 -5.58 2.28 4.64
C LEU A 162 -4.24 2.28 3.92
N VAL A 163 -3.53 3.40 4.01
CA VAL A 163 -2.11 3.52 3.76
C VAL A 163 -1.47 4.39 4.84
N GLU A 164 -0.36 3.94 5.37
CA GLU A 164 0.52 4.70 6.24
C GLU A 164 1.61 5.34 5.38
N LEU A 165 1.68 6.67 5.35
CA LEU A 165 2.66 7.39 4.55
C LEU A 165 3.86 7.74 5.41
N LEU A 166 5.05 7.36 4.96
CA LEU A 166 6.29 7.65 5.67
C LEU A 166 6.50 9.16 5.82
N PRO A 167 6.79 9.65 7.03
CA PRO A 167 7.10 11.04 7.29
C PRO A 167 8.54 11.36 6.91
N LYS A 168 8.93 12.61 7.08
CA LYS A 168 10.32 13.00 6.99
C LYS A 168 11.06 12.56 8.26
N LEU A 169 11.91 11.54 8.13
CA LEU A 169 12.85 11.15 9.16
C LEU A 169 14.09 12.08 9.18
N GLU A 170 14.86 12.05 10.27
CA GLU A 170 16.15 12.73 10.34
C GLU A 170 17.22 12.01 9.49
N GLU A 171 18.39 12.66 9.27
CA GLU A 171 19.45 12.12 8.39
C GLU A 171 19.94 10.73 8.81
N ASP A 172 19.90 10.42 10.11
CA ASP A 172 20.25 9.13 10.68
C ASP A 172 19.04 8.17 10.81
N ARG A 173 17.95 8.48 10.10
CA ARG A 173 16.69 7.71 10.11
C ARG A 173 16.02 7.63 11.49
N ARG A 174 16.28 8.58 12.39
CA ARG A 174 15.55 8.70 13.66
C ARG A 174 14.20 9.40 13.43
N SER A 175 13.21 8.98 14.20
CA SER A 175 11.91 9.66 14.28
C SER A 175 11.95 10.73 15.38
N PRO A 176 11.71 12.01 15.06
CA PRO A 176 11.59 13.06 16.09
C PRO A 176 10.49 12.77 17.11
N LEU A 177 9.37 12.21 16.67
CA LEU A 177 8.26 11.85 17.57
C LEU A 177 8.68 10.72 18.52
N TRP A 178 9.35 9.67 17.99
CA TRP A 178 9.81 8.57 18.83
C TRP A 178 10.78 9.03 19.92
N GLU A 179 11.75 9.87 19.58
CA GLU A 179 12.72 10.41 20.55
C GLU A 179 12.03 11.28 21.63
N ALA A 180 10.98 12.00 21.26
CA ALA A 180 10.24 12.86 22.20
C ALA A 180 9.24 12.11 23.08
N LEU A 181 8.71 11.00 22.60
CA LEU A 181 7.63 10.25 23.23
C LEU A 181 8.01 8.77 23.45
N GLY A 182 8.04 7.97 22.40
CA GLY A 182 8.17 6.53 22.49
C GLY A 182 9.39 6.07 23.28
N ARG A 183 10.55 6.66 23.03
CA ARG A 183 11.78 6.35 23.75
C ARG A 183 11.69 6.62 25.26
N LYS A 184 10.96 7.65 25.65
CA LYS A 184 10.81 8.01 27.09
C LYS A 184 10.02 6.97 27.88
N PHE A 185 9.09 6.29 27.22
CA PHE A 185 8.25 5.28 27.86
C PHE A 185 8.78 3.86 27.71
N THR A 186 9.57 3.59 26.65
CA THR A 186 10.05 2.24 26.35
C THR A 186 11.54 2.05 26.62
N GLY A 187 12.34 3.13 26.62
CA GLY A 187 13.80 3.08 26.67
C GLY A 187 14.46 2.62 25.36
N LEU A 188 13.68 2.24 24.34
CA LEU A 188 14.18 1.70 23.07
C LEU A 188 14.48 2.83 22.08
N SER A 189 15.50 2.66 21.24
CA SER A 189 15.66 3.47 20.03
C SER A 189 14.55 3.20 19.04
N TYR A 190 14.34 4.11 18.07
CA TYR A 190 13.34 3.93 17.02
C TYR A 190 13.52 2.62 16.26
N GLN A 191 14.77 2.31 15.86
CA GLN A 191 15.12 1.10 15.12
C GLN A 191 14.90 -0.20 15.92
N GLU A 192 15.20 -0.18 17.23
CA GLU A 192 14.94 -1.32 18.11
C GLU A 192 13.44 -1.57 18.28
N ALA A 193 12.68 -0.50 18.49
CA ALA A 193 11.23 -0.57 18.66
C ALA A 193 10.53 -1.00 17.37
N ASP A 194 10.92 -0.45 16.20
CA ASP A 194 10.40 -0.86 14.90
C ASP A 194 10.67 -2.35 14.65
N ARG A 195 11.89 -2.83 14.91
CA ARG A 195 12.22 -4.25 14.77
C ARG A 195 11.42 -5.14 15.72
N LEU A 196 11.24 -4.73 16.99
CA LEU A 196 10.45 -5.48 17.96
C LEU A 196 8.97 -5.52 17.57
N SER A 197 8.44 -4.42 17.03
CA SER A 197 7.04 -4.30 16.63
C SER A 197 6.62 -5.29 15.53
N ARG A 198 7.59 -5.76 14.73
CA ARG A 198 7.38 -6.82 13.72
C ARG A 198 7.00 -8.16 14.34
N GLN A 199 7.44 -8.40 15.57
CA GLN A 199 7.22 -9.66 16.28
C GLN A 199 6.12 -9.52 17.33
N ASN A 200 6.13 -8.42 18.07
CA ASN A 200 5.21 -8.17 19.18
C ASN A 200 5.03 -6.67 19.40
N LYS A 201 3.80 -6.23 19.58
CA LYS A 201 3.42 -4.84 19.87
C LYS A 201 2.94 -4.64 21.32
N GLU A 202 3.05 -5.66 22.18
CA GLU A 202 2.60 -5.63 23.56
C GLU A 202 3.25 -4.51 24.37
N PHE A 203 4.57 -4.26 24.16
CA PHE A 203 5.31 -3.22 24.86
C PHE A 203 4.71 -1.81 24.65
N ILE A 204 4.11 -1.53 23.50
CA ILE A 204 3.41 -0.26 23.27
C ILE A 204 2.12 -0.22 24.10
N GLN A 205 1.35 -1.31 24.10
CA GLN A 205 0.10 -1.40 24.84
C GLN A 205 0.30 -1.24 26.36
N GLN A 206 1.42 -1.73 26.89
CA GLN A 206 1.70 -1.72 28.32
C GLN A 206 2.42 -0.44 28.79
N LEU A 207 3.29 0.11 27.96
CA LEU A 207 4.17 1.19 28.39
C LEU A 207 3.74 2.58 27.94
N PHE A 208 2.98 2.69 26.84
CA PHE A 208 2.51 4.01 26.41
C PHE A 208 1.42 4.56 27.34
N PRO A 209 1.38 5.88 27.55
CA PRO A 209 0.38 6.48 28.41
C PRO A 209 -1.03 6.32 27.81
N PRO A 210 -2.01 5.85 28.59
CA PRO A 210 -3.37 5.64 28.10
C PRO A 210 -4.17 6.95 27.96
N GLY A 211 -3.60 8.07 28.39
CA GLY A 211 -4.27 9.37 28.40
C GLY A 211 -3.93 10.21 27.17
N GLU A 212 -4.48 11.39 27.18
CA GLU A 212 -4.24 12.41 26.16
C GLU A 212 -2.85 13.02 26.28
N ILE A 213 -2.16 13.17 25.16
CA ILE A 213 -0.85 13.80 25.05
C ILE A 213 -1.02 15.12 24.31
N TYR A 214 -0.79 16.22 25.01
CA TYR A 214 -0.89 17.56 24.42
C TYR A 214 0.33 17.86 23.55
N VAL A 215 0.13 18.00 22.25
CA VAL A 215 1.20 18.27 21.25
C VAL A 215 1.94 19.57 21.57
N THR A 216 1.28 20.54 22.19
CA THR A 216 1.86 21.81 22.64
C THR A 216 3.02 21.63 23.63
N LEU A 217 3.14 20.49 24.31
CA LEU A 217 4.25 20.19 25.22
C LEU A 217 5.53 19.79 24.49
N PHE A 218 5.45 19.46 23.20
CA PHE A 218 6.62 19.17 22.39
C PHE A 218 7.26 20.45 21.84
N THR A 219 8.51 20.32 21.39
CA THR A 219 9.18 21.42 20.66
C THR A 219 8.46 21.70 19.35
N GLN A 220 8.56 22.93 18.82
CA GLN A 220 7.93 23.32 17.55
C GLN A 220 8.29 22.37 16.42
N LYS A 221 9.57 21.94 16.33
CA LYS A 221 10.04 20.98 15.33
C LYS A 221 9.22 19.68 15.33
N ILE A 222 8.86 19.16 16.51
CA ILE A 222 8.08 17.93 16.64
C ILE A 222 6.61 18.19 16.33
N GLN A 223 6.09 19.32 16.79
CA GLN A 223 4.71 19.74 16.46
C GLN A 223 4.47 19.82 14.96
N ASP A 224 5.48 20.34 14.20
CA ASP A 224 5.42 20.49 12.74
C ASP A 224 5.61 19.14 12.01
N ALA A 225 6.30 18.17 12.62
CA ALA A 225 6.53 16.86 12.03
C ALA A 225 5.33 15.91 12.14
N ILE A 226 4.43 16.13 13.12
CA ILE A 226 3.27 15.27 13.36
C ILE A 226 2.27 15.37 12.21
N GLY A 227 2.04 14.26 11.50
CA GLY A 227 1.12 14.17 10.37
C GLY A 227 1.67 14.73 9.05
N GLU A 228 2.94 15.14 9.01
CA GLU A 228 3.61 15.56 7.78
C GLU A 228 4.23 14.38 7.04
N ILE A 229 4.18 14.45 5.71
CA ILE A 229 4.78 13.43 4.85
C ILE A 229 6.22 13.74 4.48
N GLY A 230 7.02 12.70 4.27
CA GLY A 230 8.33 12.83 3.66
C GLY A 230 8.26 13.19 2.16
N PRO A 231 9.32 13.81 1.62
CA PRO A 231 9.37 14.20 0.20
C PRO A 231 9.23 12.98 -0.73
N GLU A 232 9.71 11.81 -0.31
CA GLU A 232 9.66 10.58 -1.09
C GLU A 232 8.23 10.03 -1.25
N THR A 233 7.33 10.33 -0.31
CA THR A 233 5.94 9.87 -0.32
C THR A 233 4.97 10.90 -0.91
N ALA A 234 5.43 12.10 -1.25
CA ALA A 234 4.60 13.17 -1.80
C ALA A 234 3.86 12.76 -3.09
N GLY A 235 4.55 12.06 -4.00
CA GLY A 235 3.95 11.53 -5.23
C GLY A 235 2.86 10.48 -4.95
N ALA A 236 3.08 9.60 -3.98
CA ALA A 236 2.11 8.61 -3.55
C ALA A 236 0.87 9.28 -2.93
N LYS A 237 1.05 10.24 -2.02
CA LYS A 237 -0.04 11.04 -1.45
C LYS A 237 -0.89 11.70 -2.54
N GLN A 238 -0.25 12.40 -3.49
CA GLN A 238 -0.96 13.08 -4.56
C GLN A 238 -1.80 12.11 -5.40
N MET A 239 -1.23 10.97 -5.76
CA MET A 239 -1.92 9.92 -6.51
C MET A 239 -3.12 9.34 -5.72
N LEU A 240 -2.92 9.00 -4.46
CA LEU A 240 -3.96 8.44 -3.59
C LEU A 240 -5.09 9.43 -3.33
N THR A 241 -4.77 10.70 -3.08
CA THR A 241 -5.79 11.74 -2.89
C THR A 241 -6.68 11.90 -4.12
N ARG A 242 -6.10 11.82 -5.34
CA ARG A 242 -6.88 11.89 -6.60
C ARG A 242 -7.89 10.76 -6.75
N ILE A 243 -7.63 9.59 -6.18
CA ILE A 243 -8.53 8.42 -6.28
C ILE A 243 -9.43 8.24 -5.06
N GLY A 244 -9.48 9.24 -4.16
CA GLY A 244 -10.45 9.29 -3.08
C GLY A 244 -9.92 9.09 -1.67
N PHE A 245 -8.60 8.88 -1.48
CA PHE A 245 -8.02 8.79 -0.14
C PHE A 245 -7.97 10.17 0.53
N ARG A 246 -8.20 10.18 1.84
CA ARG A 246 -8.13 11.39 2.68
C ARG A 246 -7.35 11.09 3.96
N TYR A 247 -6.78 12.11 4.54
CA TYR A 247 -6.18 12.03 5.87
C TYR A 247 -7.25 11.57 6.88
N ASP A 248 -6.92 10.57 7.68
CA ASP A 248 -7.84 9.88 8.59
C ASP A 248 -7.77 10.43 10.02
N GLU A 249 -7.12 11.60 10.20
CA GLU A 249 -6.84 12.21 11.50
C GLU A 249 -6.12 11.25 12.46
N ARG A 250 -5.25 10.41 11.91
CA ARG A 250 -4.44 9.42 12.58
C ARG A 250 -3.01 9.45 12.10
N ILE A 251 -2.12 9.08 13.01
CA ILE A 251 -0.69 8.96 12.71
C ILE A 251 -0.13 7.65 13.28
N ASP A 252 0.96 7.18 12.68
CA ASP A 252 1.75 6.08 13.22
C ASP A 252 2.44 6.51 14.53
N PRO A 253 2.40 5.70 15.60
CA PRO A 253 2.98 6.05 16.89
C PRO A 253 4.52 6.01 16.91
N PHE A 254 5.16 5.36 15.93
CA PHE A 254 6.61 5.28 15.84
C PHE A 254 7.23 6.51 15.19
N ASP A 255 6.65 6.93 14.06
CA ASP A 255 7.29 7.96 13.25
C ASP A 255 6.44 9.22 13.05
N GLY A 256 5.16 9.18 13.39
CA GLY A 256 4.24 10.31 13.21
C GLY A 256 3.69 10.43 11.80
N GLY A 257 3.93 9.44 10.94
CA GLY A 257 3.45 9.40 9.57
C GLY A 257 1.92 9.38 9.49
N PRO A 258 1.32 10.18 8.59
CA PRO A 258 -0.13 10.28 8.51
C PRO A 258 -0.77 9.06 7.88
N HIS A 259 -1.89 8.63 8.42
CA HIS A 259 -2.76 7.64 7.83
C HIS A 259 -3.70 8.28 6.80
N TYR A 260 -3.76 7.71 5.61
CA TYR A 260 -4.74 8.06 4.58
C TYR A 260 -5.64 6.86 4.32
N SER A 261 -6.94 7.09 4.27
CA SER A 261 -7.90 6.00 4.03
C SER A 261 -9.02 6.40 3.08
N ALA A 262 -9.69 5.39 2.54
CA ALA A 262 -10.89 5.54 1.73
C ALA A 262 -11.82 4.34 1.95
N ALA A 263 -13.14 4.53 1.82
CA ALA A 263 -14.05 3.40 1.70
C ALA A 263 -13.72 2.63 0.41
N THR A 264 -13.56 1.32 0.48
CA THR A 264 -13.10 0.48 -0.63
C THR A 264 -13.94 0.68 -1.89
N LYS A 265 -15.26 0.79 -1.74
CA LYS A 265 -16.21 1.01 -2.84
C LYS A 265 -16.07 2.38 -3.51
N ASP A 266 -15.50 3.38 -2.79
CA ASP A 266 -15.41 4.77 -3.26
C ASP A 266 -14.04 5.07 -3.90
N VAL A 267 -13.08 4.14 -3.80
CA VAL A 267 -11.79 4.24 -4.51
C VAL A 267 -12.04 4.22 -6.01
N GLU A 268 -11.70 5.31 -6.69
CA GLU A 268 -12.07 5.54 -8.10
C GLU A 268 -11.71 4.38 -9.03
N PRO A 269 -10.49 3.80 -9.04
CA PRO A 269 -10.18 2.62 -9.86
C PRO A 269 -11.06 1.40 -9.55
N ILE A 270 -11.40 1.16 -8.27
CA ILE A 270 -12.27 0.04 -7.87
C ILE A 270 -13.70 0.27 -8.39
N ARG A 271 -14.23 1.48 -8.24
CA ARG A 271 -15.56 1.85 -8.73
C ARG A 271 -15.69 1.67 -10.24
N ARG A 272 -14.62 1.92 -11.00
CA ARG A 272 -14.58 1.79 -12.47
C ARG A 272 -14.01 0.44 -12.94
N TYR A 273 -13.93 -0.54 -12.05
CA TYR A 273 -13.55 -1.91 -12.41
C TYR A 273 -14.51 -2.50 -13.43
N ARG A 274 -13.95 -3.18 -14.44
CA ARG A 274 -14.69 -3.95 -15.44
C ARG A 274 -14.12 -5.35 -15.57
N ARG A 275 -15.02 -6.31 -15.76
CA ARG A 275 -14.70 -7.68 -16.13
C ARG A 275 -15.21 -7.93 -17.54
N ALA A 276 -14.36 -8.43 -18.42
CA ALA A 276 -14.69 -8.72 -19.81
C ALA A 276 -14.06 -10.04 -20.27
N ARG A 277 -14.52 -10.59 -21.39
CA ARG A 277 -13.86 -11.72 -22.06
C ARG A 277 -12.89 -11.18 -23.09
N LEU A 278 -11.71 -11.83 -23.23
CA LEU A 278 -10.79 -11.51 -24.31
C LEU A 278 -11.41 -11.95 -25.64
N GLY A 279 -11.60 -11.01 -26.57
CA GLY A 279 -12.08 -11.27 -27.92
C GLY A 279 -11.02 -11.98 -28.78
N GLU A 280 -11.44 -12.50 -29.93
CA GLU A 280 -10.54 -13.14 -30.90
C GLU A 280 -9.64 -12.13 -31.62
N GLU A 281 -10.22 -10.97 -31.97
CA GLU A 281 -9.53 -9.91 -32.69
C GLU A 281 -8.51 -9.18 -31.82
N ASP A 282 -7.36 -8.83 -32.42
CA ASP A 282 -6.38 -7.96 -31.79
C ASP A 282 -6.77 -6.49 -31.90
N LEU A 283 -6.42 -5.70 -30.90
CA LEU A 283 -6.45 -4.25 -31.02
C LEU A 283 -5.14 -3.82 -31.74
N PRO A 284 -5.22 -3.04 -32.84
CA PRO A 284 -4.02 -2.53 -33.50
C PRO A 284 -3.09 -1.79 -32.55
N ALA A 285 -1.79 -2.00 -32.67
CA ALA A 285 -0.78 -1.39 -31.79
C ALA A 285 -0.75 0.16 -31.85
N GLY A 286 -1.23 0.75 -32.92
CA GLY A 286 -1.34 2.19 -33.13
C GLY A 286 -2.75 2.73 -32.99
N ALA A 287 -3.68 2.00 -32.34
CA ALA A 287 -5.01 2.50 -32.13
C ALA A 287 -5.00 3.75 -31.24
N ASP A 288 -5.69 4.80 -31.68
CA ASP A 288 -5.82 6.03 -30.91
C ASP A 288 -6.82 5.83 -29.75
N PRO A 289 -6.50 6.38 -28.57
CA PRO A 289 -7.45 6.39 -27.45
C PRO A 289 -8.73 7.13 -27.85
N ALA A 290 -9.88 6.47 -27.64
CA ALA A 290 -11.19 7.04 -27.86
C ALA A 290 -12.03 6.82 -26.59
N PRO A 291 -12.51 7.90 -25.93
CA PRO A 291 -13.24 7.78 -24.67
C PRO A 291 -14.42 6.83 -24.77
N GLY A 292 -14.46 5.86 -23.84
CA GLY A 292 -15.51 4.83 -23.79
C GLY A 292 -15.28 3.61 -24.70
N GLU A 293 -14.48 3.74 -25.76
CA GLU A 293 -14.20 2.66 -26.72
C GLU A 293 -12.77 2.11 -26.57
N ILE A 294 -11.76 3.00 -26.56
CA ILE A 294 -10.34 2.63 -26.44
C ILE A 294 -9.72 3.44 -25.31
N GLU A 295 -9.33 2.76 -24.25
CA GLU A 295 -8.77 3.37 -23.03
C GLU A 295 -7.47 2.70 -22.61
N VAL A 296 -6.56 3.47 -21.98
CA VAL A 296 -5.42 2.90 -21.28
C VAL A 296 -5.90 2.34 -19.94
N ARG A 297 -5.70 1.05 -19.73
CA ARG A 297 -6.12 0.37 -18.51
C ARG A 297 -5.00 -0.51 -17.95
N LEU A 298 -5.08 -0.81 -16.67
CA LEU A 298 -4.36 -1.92 -16.07
C LEU A 298 -5.25 -3.15 -16.18
N VAL A 299 -4.74 -4.16 -16.89
CA VAL A 299 -5.46 -5.41 -17.19
C VAL A 299 -4.81 -6.54 -16.45
N GLY A 300 -5.59 -7.33 -15.73
CA GLY A 300 -5.12 -8.51 -15.02
C GLY A 300 -5.85 -9.78 -15.43
N VAL A 301 -5.13 -10.89 -15.30
CA VAL A 301 -5.65 -12.25 -15.42
C VAL A 301 -5.21 -13.07 -14.21
N GLU A 302 -6.10 -13.90 -13.69
CA GLU A 302 -5.78 -14.87 -12.65
C GLU A 302 -6.07 -16.28 -13.13
N ARG A 303 -5.14 -17.20 -12.86
CA ARG A 303 -5.25 -18.61 -13.22
C ARG A 303 -5.43 -19.47 -11.99
N PRO A 304 -6.24 -20.52 -12.05
CA PRO A 304 -6.53 -21.37 -10.90
C PRO A 304 -5.31 -22.16 -10.40
N GLN A 305 -4.32 -22.42 -11.26
CA GLN A 305 -3.15 -23.24 -10.95
C GLN A 305 -1.90 -22.76 -11.72
N GLY A 306 -0.72 -23.13 -11.21
CA GLY A 306 0.57 -22.86 -11.85
C GLY A 306 1.41 -21.77 -11.18
N ARG A 307 2.62 -21.54 -11.72
CA ARG A 307 3.44 -20.37 -11.38
C ARG A 307 2.85 -19.12 -12.02
N ASN A 308 3.08 -17.96 -11.38
CA ASN A 308 2.55 -16.67 -11.85
C ASN A 308 1.03 -16.75 -12.07
N ARG A 309 0.30 -17.09 -11.02
CA ARG A 309 -1.16 -17.20 -11.05
C ARG A 309 -1.83 -15.92 -11.43
N PHE A 310 -1.31 -14.81 -10.93
CA PHE A 310 -1.77 -13.48 -11.26
C PHE A 310 -0.74 -12.79 -12.17
N ARG A 311 -1.23 -12.18 -13.25
CA ARG A 311 -0.45 -11.30 -14.11
C ARG A 311 -1.26 -10.06 -14.45
N ALA A 312 -0.59 -8.92 -14.52
CA ALA A 312 -1.22 -7.69 -14.99
C ALA A 312 -0.24 -6.86 -15.83
N VAL A 313 -0.79 -6.13 -16.79
CA VAL A 313 -0.06 -5.21 -17.66
C VAL A 313 -0.85 -3.92 -17.86
N ARG A 314 -0.15 -2.81 -18.05
CA ARG A 314 -0.74 -1.56 -18.54
C ARG A 314 -0.79 -1.60 -20.06
N THR A 315 -1.98 -1.46 -20.63
CA THR A 315 -2.17 -1.54 -22.09
C THR A 315 -3.39 -0.76 -22.56
N LEU A 316 -3.49 -0.53 -23.86
CA LEU A 316 -4.73 -0.11 -24.51
C LEU A 316 -5.75 -1.25 -24.48
N CYS A 317 -7.00 -0.93 -24.23
CA CYS A 317 -8.14 -1.81 -24.23
C CYS A 317 -9.23 -1.25 -25.16
N GLY A 318 -9.63 -1.99 -26.17
CA GLY A 318 -10.81 -1.70 -26.96
C GLY A 318 -11.99 -2.50 -26.43
N PHE A 319 -13.07 -1.83 -26.01
CA PHE A 319 -14.27 -2.50 -25.51
C PHE A 319 -15.36 -2.58 -26.60
N ARG A 320 -15.96 -3.74 -26.71
CA ARG A 320 -17.16 -3.96 -27.52
C ARG A 320 -18.08 -4.91 -26.78
N ASP A 321 -19.22 -4.41 -26.32
CA ASP A 321 -20.16 -5.15 -25.48
C ASP A 321 -19.50 -5.75 -24.22
N ALA A 322 -19.50 -7.07 -24.09
CA ALA A 322 -18.90 -7.82 -22.97
C ALA A 322 -17.45 -8.28 -23.27
N GLU A 323 -16.91 -7.90 -24.43
CA GLU A 323 -15.57 -8.29 -24.86
C GLU A 323 -14.57 -7.13 -24.74
N VAL A 324 -13.31 -7.50 -24.56
CA VAL A 324 -12.18 -6.60 -24.61
C VAL A 324 -11.17 -7.10 -25.63
N ARG A 325 -10.68 -6.19 -26.46
CA ARG A 325 -9.58 -6.43 -27.41
C ARG A 325 -8.32 -5.80 -26.86
N LEU A 326 -7.20 -6.52 -26.96
CA LEU A 326 -5.89 -6.08 -26.51
C LEU A 326 -4.89 -6.19 -27.67
N PRO A 327 -3.82 -5.38 -27.67
CA PRO A 327 -2.68 -5.60 -28.58
C PRO A 327 -2.05 -6.98 -28.33
N THR A 328 -1.54 -7.62 -29.38
CA THR A 328 -0.87 -8.94 -29.33
C THR A 328 0.18 -9.00 -28.22
N ALA A 329 1.05 -8.00 -28.13
CA ALA A 329 2.10 -7.94 -27.09
C ALA A 329 1.53 -7.97 -25.65
N ALA A 330 0.35 -7.41 -25.42
CA ALA A 330 -0.30 -7.46 -24.11
C ALA A 330 -0.91 -8.84 -23.83
N ARG A 331 -1.49 -9.48 -24.84
CA ARG A 331 -1.98 -10.87 -24.75
C ARG A 331 -0.84 -11.82 -24.39
N ASP A 332 0.30 -11.70 -25.07
CA ASP A 332 1.49 -12.54 -24.84
C ASP A 332 2.04 -12.32 -23.42
N ALA A 333 2.18 -11.08 -22.99
CA ALA A 333 2.68 -10.73 -21.66
C ALA A 333 1.77 -11.25 -20.53
N LEU A 334 0.44 -11.21 -20.73
CA LEU A 334 -0.54 -11.82 -19.82
C LEU A 334 -0.58 -13.35 -19.97
N GLY A 335 -0.10 -13.88 -21.11
CA GLY A 335 -0.32 -15.25 -21.53
C GLY A 335 -1.82 -15.55 -21.74
N ALA A 336 -2.61 -14.56 -22.08
CA ALA A 336 -4.06 -14.66 -22.22
C ALA A 336 -4.47 -15.19 -23.61
N ARG A 337 -5.54 -15.97 -23.65
CA ARG A 337 -6.12 -16.56 -24.86
C ARG A 337 -7.53 -16.05 -25.09
N PRO A 338 -8.02 -16.01 -26.34
CA PRO A 338 -9.42 -15.70 -26.62
C PRO A 338 -10.39 -16.48 -25.72
N GLY A 339 -11.40 -15.81 -25.20
CA GLY A 339 -12.34 -16.37 -24.22
C GLY A 339 -11.92 -16.27 -22.75
N ASP A 340 -10.64 -16.00 -22.45
CA ASP A 340 -10.18 -15.80 -21.08
C ASP A 340 -10.91 -14.62 -20.43
N ARG A 341 -11.15 -14.75 -19.12
CA ARG A 341 -11.74 -13.69 -18.31
C ARG A 341 -10.65 -12.73 -17.89
N LEU A 342 -10.79 -11.48 -18.28
CA LEU A 342 -9.90 -10.39 -17.93
C LEU A 342 -10.57 -9.41 -16.98
N HIS A 343 -9.75 -8.80 -16.14
CA HIS A 343 -10.13 -7.85 -15.11
C HIS A 343 -9.42 -6.53 -15.37
N THR A 344 -10.12 -5.41 -15.36
CA THR A 344 -9.54 -4.13 -15.75
C THR A 344 -9.95 -2.99 -14.85
N ILE A 345 -9.03 -2.06 -14.60
CA ILE A 345 -9.28 -0.76 -13.98
C ILE A 345 -8.68 0.35 -14.85
N PRO A 346 -9.22 1.59 -14.83
CA PRO A 346 -8.63 2.72 -15.56
C PRO A 346 -7.22 3.02 -15.05
N PHE A 347 -6.39 3.57 -15.94
CA PHE A 347 -4.99 3.90 -15.65
C PHE A 347 -4.63 5.36 -16.03
N GLU A 348 -5.50 6.29 -15.87
CA GLU A 348 -5.24 7.71 -16.19
C GLU A 348 -4.55 8.48 -15.07
#